data_e2f7fcc6b7374338957468bc7ff565a0
#
_entry.id   e2f7fcc6b7374338957468bc7ff565a0
#
_cell.length_a   1.000
_cell.length_b   1.000
_cell.length_c   1.000
_cell.angle_alpha   90.00
_cell.angle_beta   90.00
_cell.angle_gamma   90.00
#
_symmetry.space_group_name_H-M   'P 1'
#
loop_
_entity.id
_entity.type
_entity.pdbx_description
1 polymer ?
#
loop_
_entity_poly.entity_id
_entity_poly.type
_entity_poly.pdbx_seq_one_letter_code
_entity_poly.pdbx_strand_id
1 'polypeptide(L)'
;ITVLGIFVADISFSGNKLPSVGETILGDSYNVGPGGKGCNQAIAISRLGGKVNFISKLGDDDYGKLAINKLKKDNIDTSNIIISNKHKTGVAGIHVDRNTGKNAITVVRGAPSSLTAKEIDTNLFKQSKIFLTQLEIPIEVTLHCLKVAKEYGLINILNPAPACKLSKDFFKLIDYFTPNETEAEFYTGIKINSENDAKASAKKLIEMGIKKVIITLGEKGLFYS
;
A
#
# COMPACT_ATOMS: atom_id res chain seq x y z
N ILE A 1 2.77 12.10 10.16
CA ILE A 1 2.16 10.82 9.80
C ILE A 1 3.27 9.81 9.58
N THR A 2 3.18 8.63 10.20
CA THR A 2 4.07 7.50 9.91
C THR A 2 3.37 6.58 8.92
N VAL A 3 4.03 6.30 7.80
CA VAL A 3 3.57 5.35 6.77
C VAL A 3 4.51 4.15 6.76
N LEU A 4 3.97 2.94 6.97
CA LEU A 4 4.69 1.68 6.76
C LEU A 4 4.19 1.06 5.46
N GLY A 5 5.10 0.73 4.56
CA GLY A 5 4.69 0.09 3.31
C GLY A 5 5.87 -0.23 2.40
N ILE A 6 5.57 -0.72 1.21
CA ILE A 6 6.60 -1.02 0.22
C ILE A 6 6.82 0.14 -0.73
N PHE A 7 8.05 0.21 -1.24
CA PHE A 7 8.39 0.81 -2.52
C PHE A 7 8.67 -0.32 -3.51
N VAL A 8 8.19 -0.17 -4.72
CA VAL A 8 8.62 -0.96 -5.87
C VAL A 8 8.98 -0.01 -7.02
N ALA A 9 9.96 -0.35 -7.83
CA ALA A 9 10.19 0.38 -9.07
C ALA A 9 9.19 -0.11 -10.11
N ASP A 10 8.25 0.75 -10.49
CA ASP A 10 7.27 0.47 -11.53
C ASP A 10 7.93 0.67 -12.90
N ILE A 11 8.10 -0.42 -13.64
CA ILE A 11 8.63 -0.43 -15.00
C ILE A 11 7.45 -0.64 -15.95
N SER A 12 6.95 0.43 -16.52
CA SER A 12 5.80 0.38 -17.42
C SER A 12 6.25 0.35 -18.88
N PHE A 13 5.67 -0.56 -19.66
CA PHE A 13 5.85 -0.69 -21.10
C PHE A 13 4.51 -0.38 -21.77
N SER A 14 4.50 0.52 -22.73
CA SER A 14 3.31 0.91 -23.49
C SER A 14 3.40 0.37 -24.92
N GLY A 15 2.31 -0.19 -25.40
CA GLY A 15 2.18 -0.73 -26.75
C GLY A 15 0.73 -0.74 -27.22
N ASN A 16 0.50 -1.22 -28.44
CA ASN A 16 -0.83 -1.24 -29.05
C ASN A 16 -1.72 -2.39 -28.56
N LYS A 17 -1.16 -3.33 -27.82
CA LYS A 17 -1.86 -4.47 -27.20
C LYS A 17 -1.01 -5.07 -26.09
N LEU A 18 -1.61 -5.93 -25.27
CA LEU A 18 -0.86 -6.80 -24.35
C LEU A 18 -0.30 -8.01 -25.12
N PRO A 19 0.94 -8.48 -24.82
CA PRO A 19 1.49 -9.67 -25.45
C PRO A 19 0.72 -10.93 -25.01
N SER A 20 0.48 -11.83 -25.96
CA SER A 20 -0.04 -13.16 -25.68
C SER A 20 1.11 -14.12 -25.29
N VAL A 21 0.76 -15.29 -24.72
CA VAL A 21 1.77 -16.31 -24.40
C VAL A 21 2.54 -16.72 -25.66
N GLY A 22 3.87 -16.66 -25.59
CA GLY A 22 4.78 -16.97 -26.71
C GLY A 22 4.94 -15.85 -27.73
N GLU A 23 4.27 -14.70 -27.55
CA GLU A 23 4.37 -13.57 -28.45
C GLU A 23 5.40 -12.54 -27.99
N THR A 24 6.19 -12.01 -28.92
CA THR A 24 7.01 -10.81 -28.73
C THR A 24 6.37 -9.65 -29.48
N ILE A 25 6.10 -8.56 -28.79
CA ILE A 25 5.60 -7.32 -29.41
C ILE A 25 6.65 -6.22 -29.29
N LEU A 26 6.64 -5.28 -30.24
CA LEU A 26 7.41 -4.04 -30.11
C LEU A 26 6.56 -3.02 -29.36
N GLY A 27 7.08 -2.52 -28.24
CA GLY A 27 6.47 -1.42 -27.49
C GLY A 27 6.87 -0.07 -28.06
N ASP A 28 6.12 0.97 -27.71
CA ASP A 28 6.35 2.35 -28.17
C ASP A 28 7.20 3.16 -27.20
N SER A 29 7.07 2.87 -25.91
CA SER A 29 7.79 3.58 -24.84
C SER A 29 7.86 2.75 -23.56
N TYR A 30 8.79 3.12 -22.71
CA TYR A 30 8.81 2.64 -21.33
C TYR A 30 9.04 3.79 -20.36
N ASN A 31 8.63 3.60 -19.11
CA ASN A 31 8.91 4.53 -18.02
C ASN A 31 9.27 3.77 -16.76
N VAL A 32 10.15 4.36 -15.93
CA VAL A 32 10.51 3.84 -14.61
C VAL A 32 10.13 4.88 -13.58
N GLY A 33 9.26 4.49 -12.65
CA GLY A 33 8.73 5.40 -11.63
C GLY A 33 8.59 4.76 -10.26
N PRO A 34 8.21 5.56 -9.25
CA PRO A 34 7.88 5.03 -7.94
C PRO A 34 6.54 4.30 -7.99
N GLY A 35 6.47 3.16 -7.33
CA GLY A 35 5.27 2.37 -7.11
C GLY A 35 5.26 1.78 -5.71
N GLY A 36 4.27 0.94 -5.45
CA GLY A 36 3.94 0.42 -4.13
C GLY A 36 2.91 1.30 -3.41
N LYS A 37 1.90 0.65 -2.82
CA LYS A 37 0.78 1.36 -2.18
C LYS A 37 1.24 2.32 -1.09
N GLY A 38 2.14 1.86 -0.22
CA GLY A 38 2.69 2.68 0.86
C GLY A 38 3.48 3.88 0.36
N CYS A 39 4.33 3.69 -0.65
CA CYS A 39 5.08 4.78 -1.28
C CYS A 39 4.13 5.80 -1.93
N ASN A 40 3.13 5.35 -2.69
CA ASN A 40 2.16 6.24 -3.32
C ASN A 40 1.36 7.06 -2.30
N GLN A 41 0.97 6.46 -1.18
CA GLN A 41 0.28 7.14 -0.09
C GLN A 41 1.21 8.16 0.60
N ALA A 42 2.47 7.80 0.86
CA ALA A 42 3.45 8.70 1.45
C ALA A 42 3.69 9.94 0.55
N ILE A 43 3.85 9.73 -0.75
CA ILE A 43 4.01 10.80 -1.74
C ILE A 43 2.76 11.70 -1.77
N ALA A 44 1.56 11.11 -1.81
CA ALA A 44 0.32 11.87 -1.82
C ALA A 44 0.16 12.75 -0.57
N ILE A 45 0.44 12.21 0.61
CA ILE A 45 0.40 12.95 1.88
C ILE A 45 1.39 14.12 1.85
N SER A 46 2.63 13.88 1.40
CA SER A 46 3.65 14.93 1.35
C SER A 46 3.25 16.05 0.39
N ARG A 47 2.76 15.73 -0.80
CA ARG A 47 2.29 16.71 -1.79
C ARG A 47 1.08 17.52 -1.32
N LEU A 48 0.28 16.98 -0.40
CA LEU A 48 -0.81 17.67 0.29
C LEU A 48 -0.33 18.49 1.51
N GLY A 49 0.99 18.64 1.70
CA GLY A 49 1.57 19.43 2.80
C GLY A 49 1.70 18.67 4.13
N GLY A 50 1.44 17.37 4.15
CA GLY A 50 1.61 16.53 5.34
C GLY A 50 3.08 16.16 5.58
N LYS A 51 3.52 16.20 6.86
CA LYS A 51 4.84 15.65 7.24
C LYS A 51 4.77 14.14 7.31
N VAL A 52 5.66 13.45 6.59
CA VAL A 52 5.67 11.99 6.44
C VAL A 52 7.00 11.39 6.90
N ASN A 53 6.92 10.40 7.79
CA ASN A 53 7.98 9.44 8.06
C ASN A 53 7.64 8.16 7.29
N PHE A 54 8.48 7.73 6.36
CA PHE A 54 8.22 6.53 5.57
C PHE A 54 9.13 5.38 6.05
N ILE A 55 8.52 4.31 6.53
CA ILE A 55 9.18 3.08 6.94
C ILE A 55 9.06 2.08 5.80
N SER A 56 10.19 1.63 5.27
CA SER A 56 10.26 0.62 4.21
C SER A 56 11.61 -0.09 4.26
N LYS A 57 11.77 -1.13 3.43
CA LYS A 57 13.06 -1.80 3.24
C LYS A 57 13.38 -1.85 1.75
N LEU A 58 14.60 -1.46 1.39
CA LEU A 58 15.09 -1.41 0.01
C LEU A 58 16.33 -2.29 -0.12
N GLY A 59 16.66 -2.69 -1.34
CA GLY A 59 17.96 -3.27 -1.65
C GLY A 59 19.04 -2.20 -1.78
N ASP A 60 20.30 -2.59 -1.56
CA ASP A 60 21.45 -1.78 -1.97
C ASP A 60 21.70 -1.98 -3.47
N ASP A 61 20.83 -1.37 -4.27
CA ASP A 61 20.84 -1.44 -5.72
C ASP A 61 20.36 -0.14 -6.37
N ASP A 62 20.37 -0.07 -7.70
CA ASP A 62 20.02 1.16 -8.42
C ASP A 62 18.55 1.56 -8.24
N TYR A 63 17.65 0.59 -8.07
CA TYR A 63 16.23 0.89 -7.75
C TYR A 63 16.06 1.40 -6.33
N GLY A 64 16.87 0.93 -5.37
CA GLY A 64 16.92 1.50 -4.02
C GLY A 64 17.41 2.95 -4.01
N LYS A 65 18.47 3.25 -4.77
CA LYS A 65 18.95 4.64 -4.97
C LYS A 65 17.91 5.51 -5.64
N LEU A 66 17.22 4.99 -6.67
CA LEU A 66 16.10 5.68 -7.33
C LEU A 66 14.98 5.99 -6.33
N ALA A 67 14.61 5.02 -5.48
CA ALA A 67 13.60 5.21 -4.44
C ALA A 67 13.96 6.38 -3.51
N ILE A 68 15.17 6.36 -2.91
CA ILE A 68 15.65 7.41 -2.00
C ILE A 68 15.60 8.79 -2.68
N ASN A 69 16.08 8.88 -3.93
CA ASN A 69 16.09 10.14 -4.66
C ASN A 69 14.68 10.67 -4.95
N LYS A 70 13.74 9.78 -5.30
CA LYS A 70 12.34 10.16 -5.54
C LYS A 70 11.64 10.61 -4.27
N LEU A 71 11.79 9.89 -3.18
CA LEU A 71 11.19 10.23 -1.89
C LEU A 71 11.71 11.57 -1.37
N LYS A 72 13.03 11.82 -1.47
CA LYS A 72 13.62 13.12 -1.10
C LYS A 72 13.08 14.29 -1.95
N LYS A 73 12.84 14.08 -3.25
CA LYS A 73 12.22 15.11 -4.11
C LYS A 73 10.80 15.47 -3.69
N ASP A 74 10.08 14.51 -3.13
CA ASP A 74 8.73 14.72 -2.58
C ASP A 74 8.77 15.09 -1.07
N ASN A 75 9.92 15.57 -0.54
CA ASN A 75 10.12 15.99 0.86
C ASN A 75 9.75 14.94 1.92
N ILE A 76 9.95 13.68 1.60
CA ILE A 76 9.71 12.56 2.52
C ILE A 76 11.01 12.24 3.25
N ASP A 77 10.94 12.11 4.58
CA ASP A 77 12.07 11.65 5.38
C ASP A 77 12.39 10.20 5.07
N THR A 78 13.63 9.95 4.64
CA THR A 78 14.14 8.62 4.24
C THR A 78 15.05 8.00 5.31
N SER A 79 15.23 8.63 6.47
CA SER A 79 16.11 8.16 7.55
C SER A 79 15.67 6.81 8.14
N ASN A 80 14.39 6.48 7.97
CA ASN A 80 13.77 5.26 8.50
C ASN A 80 13.62 4.16 7.43
N ILE A 81 14.29 4.32 6.31
CA ILE A 81 14.35 3.29 5.28
C ILE A 81 15.54 2.37 5.56
N ILE A 82 15.22 1.08 5.68
CA ILE A 82 16.20 0.04 5.97
C ILE A 82 16.83 -0.42 4.65
N ILE A 83 18.16 -0.45 4.56
CA ILE A 83 18.88 -0.92 3.38
C ILE A 83 19.33 -2.36 3.60
N SER A 84 19.01 -3.24 2.67
CA SER A 84 19.36 -4.66 2.67
C SER A 84 20.45 -4.97 1.66
N ASN A 85 21.53 -5.60 2.10
CA ASN A 85 22.60 -6.15 1.22
C ASN A 85 22.26 -7.57 0.73
N LYS A 86 21.16 -8.19 1.24
CA LYS A 86 20.79 -9.57 0.93
C LYS A 86 19.63 -9.66 -0.07
N HIS A 87 18.75 -8.66 -0.08
CA HIS A 87 17.54 -8.67 -0.89
C HIS A 87 17.51 -7.43 -1.79
N LYS A 88 17.12 -7.62 -3.02
CA LYS A 88 16.95 -6.52 -3.99
C LYS A 88 15.70 -5.70 -3.71
N THR A 89 15.70 -4.46 -4.17
CA THR A 89 14.51 -3.60 -4.19
C THR A 89 13.41 -4.25 -5.01
N GLY A 90 12.15 -4.08 -4.58
CA GLY A 90 10.99 -4.59 -5.31
C GLY A 90 10.82 -3.90 -6.67
N VAL A 91 10.26 -4.64 -7.62
CA VAL A 91 9.95 -4.15 -8.97
C VAL A 91 8.56 -4.59 -9.39
N ALA A 92 7.91 -3.79 -10.25
CA ALA A 92 6.70 -4.19 -10.96
C ALA A 92 6.91 -4.03 -12.46
N GLY A 93 6.63 -5.08 -13.23
CA GLY A 93 6.50 -5.03 -14.68
C GLY A 93 5.06 -4.74 -15.05
N ILE A 94 4.80 -3.66 -15.75
CA ILE A 94 3.46 -3.18 -16.09
C ILE A 94 3.38 -3.07 -17.61
N HIS A 95 2.54 -3.90 -18.23
CA HIS A 95 2.22 -3.78 -19.64
C HIS A 95 0.91 -3.02 -19.81
N VAL A 96 0.92 -1.99 -20.65
CA VAL A 96 -0.24 -1.12 -20.90
C VAL A 96 -0.62 -1.18 -22.38
N ASP A 97 -1.85 -1.57 -22.65
CA ASP A 97 -2.47 -1.43 -23.97
C ASP A 97 -3.03 0.00 -24.09
N ARG A 98 -2.42 0.81 -24.96
CA ARG A 98 -2.81 2.21 -25.16
C ARG A 98 -4.18 2.37 -25.81
N ASN A 99 -4.62 1.39 -26.59
CA ASN A 99 -5.89 1.47 -27.30
C ASN A 99 -7.09 1.26 -26.35
N THR A 100 -6.91 0.40 -25.33
CA THR A 100 -8.00 0.03 -24.41
C THR A 100 -7.80 0.55 -22.99
N GLY A 101 -6.60 1.03 -22.65
CA GLY A 101 -6.22 1.38 -21.27
C GLY A 101 -6.07 0.18 -20.34
N LYS A 102 -6.24 -1.05 -20.83
CA LYS A 102 -6.06 -2.27 -20.04
C LYS A 102 -4.58 -2.49 -19.73
N ASN A 103 -4.31 -3.13 -18.59
CA ASN A 103 -2.96 -3.46 -18.19
C ASN A 103 -2.84 -4.89 -17.67
N ALA A 104 -1.60 -5.38 -17.65
CA ALA A 104 -1.20 -6.61 -16.98
C ALA A 104 0.01 -6.29 -16.10
N ILE A 105 -0.03 -6.71 -14.83
CA ILE A 105 0.97 -6.31 -13.85
C ILE A 105 1.51 -7.54 -13.14
N THR A 106 2.86 -7.61 -13.05
CA THR A 106 3.57 -8.58 -12.21
C THR A 106 4.37 -7.81 -11.18
N VAL A 107 4.20 -8.12 -9.89
CA VAL A 107 4.91 -7.47 -8.79
C VAL A 107 5.83 -8.45 -8.07
N VAL A 108 7.09 -8.08 -7.93
CA VAL A 108 8.06 -8.73 -7.05
C VAL A 108 8.35 -7.79 -5.89
N ARG A 109 7.90 -8.13 -4.69
CA ARG A 109 7.99 -7.24 -3.51
C ARG A 109 9.43 -6.95 -3.08
N GLY A 110 10.36 -7.87 -3.31
CA GLY A 110 11.78 -7.69 -2.96
C GLY A 110 12.05 -7.58 -1.47
N ALA A 111 12.97 -6.69 -1.10
CA ALA A 111 13.46 -6.47 0.27
C ALA A 111 12.35 -6.27 1.33
N PRO A 112 11.26 -5.54 1.06
CA PRO A 112 10.16 -5.40 2.03
C PRO A 112 9.58 -6.71 2.54
N SER A 113 9.60 -7.80 1.75
CA SER A 113 9.13 -9.13 2.18
C SER A 113 9.97 -9.75 3.30
N SER A 114 11.18 -9.25 3.52
CA SER A 114 12.10 -9.69 4.58
C SER A 114 12.13 -8.74 5.78
N LEU A 115 11.26 -7.73 5.82
CA LEU A 115 11.18 -6.80 6.94
C LEU A 115 10.72 -7.54 8.20
N THR A 116 11.37 -7.25 9.32
CA THR A 116 11.01 -7.79 10.64
C THR A 116 10.65 -6.68 11.62
N ALA A 117 9.86 -6.99 12.62
CA ALA A 117 9.45 -6.02 13.66
C ALA A 117 10.67 -5.45 14.42
N LYS A 118 11.75 -6.22 14.57
CA LYS A 118 12.97 -5.81 15.28
C LYS A 118 13.77 -4.72 14.54
N GLU A 119 13.56 -4.59 13.24
CA GLU A 119 14.25 -3.59 12.41
C GLU A 119 13.57 -2.22 12.46
N ILE A 120 12.38 -2.11 13.07
CA ILE A 120 11.59 -0.88 13.11
C ILE A 120 11.88 -0.12 14.42
N ASP A 121 12.36 1.12 14.29
CA ASP A 121 12.46 2.02 15.44
C ASP A 121 11.06 2.52 15.83
N THR A 122 10.53 1.98 16.92
CA THR A 122 9.19 2.34 17.40
C THR A 122 9.13 3.75 18.02
N ASN A 123 10.25 4.42 18.31
CA ASN A 123 10.24 5.80 18.79
C ASN A 123 9.68 6.79 17.75
N LEU A 124 9.69 6.41 16.47
CA LEU A 124 9.06 7.19 15.39
C LEU A 124 7.58 7.45 15.62
N PHE A 125 6.88 6.53 16.27
CA PHE A 125 5.46 6.67 16.55
C PHE A 125 5.17 7.81 17.53
N LYS A 126 6.08 8.11 18.45
CA LYS A 126 5.92 9.22 19.43
C LYS A 126 5.73 10.59 18.77
N GLN A 127 6.27 10.78 17.57
CA GLN A 127 6.24 12.06 16.85
C GLN A 127 5.07 12.13 15.85
N SER A 128 4.25 11.08 15.79
CA SER A 128 3.16 10.98 14.83
C SER A 128 1.79 11.04 15.51
N LYS A 129 0.77 11.45 14.74
CA LYS A 129 -0.64 11.40 15.17
C LYS A 129 -1.40 10.30 14.44
N ILE A 130 -0.89 9.87 13.28
CA ILE A 130 -1.53 8.89 12.41
C ILE A 130 -0.49 7.86 12.01
N PHE A 131 -0.89 6.59 12.03
CA PHE A 131 -0.18 5.46 11.42
C PHE A 131 -1.01 4.93 10.26
N LEU A 132 -0.39 4.86 9.07
CA LEU A 132 -1.02 4.39 7.85
C LEU A 132 -0.24 3.21 7.29
N THR A 133 -0.93 2.12 6.98
CA THR A 133 -0.31 0.92 6.42
C THR A 133 -1.24 0.17 5.46
N GLN A 134 -0.70 -0.83 4.79
CA GLN A 134 -1.39 -1.71 3.85
C GLN A 134 -1.01 -3.17 4.19
N LEU A 135 -1.35 -4.12 3.29
CA LEU A 135 -1.06 -5.54 3.50
C LEU A 135 0.03 -6.07 2.53
N GLU A 136 0.94 -5.20 2.11
CA GLU A 136 2.08 -5.56 1.25
C GLU A 136 3.34 -5.92 2.06
N ILE A 137 3.39 -5.54 3.34
CA ILE A 137 4.43 -5.90 4.32
C ILE A 137 4.03 -7.21 5.03
N PRO A 138 4.97 -8.01 5.58
CA PRO A 138 4.62 -9.18 6.37
C PRO A 138 3.59 -8.88 7.45
N ILE A 139 2.58 -9.74 7.55
CA ILE A 139 1.39 -9.50 8.39
C ILE A 139 1.73 -9.33 9.87
N GLU A 140 2.70 -10.09 10.36
CA GLU A 140 3.19 -10.00 11.74
C GLU A 140 3.86 -8.65 12.04
N VAL A 141 4.54 -8.07 11.05
CA VAL A 141 5.16 -6.73 11.19
C VAL A 141 4.08 -5.66 11.19
N THR A 142 3.10 -5.78 10.28
CA THR A 142 1.95 -4.86 10.21
C THR A 142 1.16 -4.89 11.53
N LEU A 143 0.89 -6.09 12.07
CA LEU A 143 0.19 -6.26 13.36
C LEU A 143 0.98 -5.65 14.52
N HIS A 144 2.29 -5.89 14.56
CA HIS A 144 3.16 -5.31 15.59
C HIS A 144 3.10 -3.77 15.56
N CYS A 145 3.25 -3.16 14.39
CA CYS A 145 3.20 -1.71 14.25
C CYS A 145 1.85 -1.10 14.58
N LEU A 146 0.73 -1.76 14.23
CA LEU A 146 -0.62 -1.34 14.62
C LEU A 146 -0.79 -1.34 16.15
N LYS A 147 -0.25 -2.36 16.85
CA LYS A 147 -0.28 -2.41 18.32
C LYS A 147 0.53 -1.27 18.93
N VAL A 148 1.78 -1.10 18.50
CA VAL A 148 2.64 -0.03 18.99
C VAL A 148 2.03 1.35 18.72
N ALA A 149 1.52 1.60 17.52
CA ALA A 149 0.84 2.85 17.19
C ALA A 149 -0.35 3.11 18.12
N LYS A 150 -1.12 2.06 18.46
CA LYS A 150 -2.23 2.16 19.39
C LYS A 150 -1.78 2.51 20.81
N GLU A 151 -0.69 1.91 21.30
CA GLU A 151 -0.08 2.21 22.61
C GLU A 151 0.36 3.67 22.71
N TYR A 152 0.84 4.25 21.62
CA TYR A 152 1.19 5.67 21.53
C TYR A 152 -0.01 6.59 21.22
N GLY A 153 -1.22 6.05 21.14
CA GLY A 153 -2.45 6.84 20.92
C GLY A 153 -2.63 7.35 19.49
N LEU A 154 -1.97 6.75 18.51
CA LEU A 154 -2.13 7.13 17.11
C LEU A 154 -3.49 6.66 16.55
N ILE A 155 -3.96 7.37 15.53
CA ILE A 155 -5.05 6.92 14.69
C ILE A 155 -4.49 5.92 13.67
N ASN A 156 -4.97 4.68 13.73
CA ASN A 156 -4.56 3.60 12.83
C ASN A 156 -5.44 3.56 11.58
N ILE A 157 -4.85 3.75 10.42
CA ILE A 157 -5.50 3.64 9.11
C ILE A 157 -4.94 2.43 8.38
N LEU A 158 -5.80 1.51 7.96
CA LEU A 158 -5.43 0.35 7.15
C LEU A 158 -6.15 0.37 5.81
N ASN A 159 -5.37 0.39 4.73
CA ASN A 159 -5.83 0.01 3.40
C ASN A 159 -5.60 -1.49 3.23
N PRO A 160 -6.65 -2.34 3.18
CA PRO A 160 -6.51 -3.80 3.23
C PRO A 160 -6.13 -4.41 1.88
N ALA A 161 -5.16 -3.85 1.21
CA ALA A 161 -4.71 -4.23 -0.11
C ALA A 161 -3.26 -4.78 -0.10
N PRO A 162 -3.01 -5.96 -0.72
CA PRO A 162 -4.00 -6.93 -1.22
C PRO A 162 -4.76 -7.61 -0.07
N ALA A 163 -6.03 -7.92 -0.28
CA ALA A 163 -6.84 -8.57 0.74
C ALA A 163 -6.26 -9.94 1.15
N CYS A 164 -6.21 -10.19 2.45
CA CYS A 164 -5.77 -11.46 3.02
C CYS A 164 -6.49 -11.73 4.34
N LYS A 165 -6.42 -12.97 4.83
CA LYS A 165 -7.05 -13.35 6.11
C LYS A 165 -6.39 -12.59 7.28
N LEU A 166 -7.20 -11.91 8.08
CA LEU A 166 -6.81 -11.20 9.29
C LEU A 166 -7.49 -11.83 10.51
N SER A 167 -6.81 -11.80 11.66
CA SER A 167 -7.41 -12.26 12.92
C SER A 167 -8.43 -11.22 13.43
N LYS A 168 -9.38 -11.68 14.28
CA LYS A 168 -10.35 -10.77 14.90
C LYS A 168 -9.69 -9.64 15.70
N ASP A 169 -8.56 -9.89 16.34
CA ASP A 169 -7.83 -8.88 17.12
C ASP A 169 -7.18 -7.82 16.24
N PHE A 170 -6.93 -8.14 14.96
CA PHE A 170 -6.41 -7.18 14.00
C PHE A 170 -7.40 -6.03 13.77
N PHE A 171 -8.69 -6.35 13.59
CA PHE A 171 -9.73 -5.36 13.30
C PHE A 171 -9.94 -4.36 14.44
N LYS A 172 -9.78 -4.78 15.69
CA LYS A 172 -9.91 -3.90 16.88
C LYS A 172 -8.84 -2.82 16.97
N LEU A 173 -7.73 -2.98 16.25
CA LEU A 173 -6.65 -2.00 16.22
C LEU A 173 -6.87 -0.89 15.19
N ILE A 174 -7.87 -1.04 14.31
CA ILE A 174 -8.09 -0.17 13.16
C ILE A 174 -9.12 0.91 13.49
N ASP A 175 -8.71 2.16 13.34
CA ASP A 175 -9.63 3.29 13.49
C ASP A 175 -10.32 3.60 12.14
N TYR A 176 -9.58 3.52 11.00
CA TYR A 176 -10.13 3.69 9.66
C TYR A 176 -9.70 2.53 8.75
N PHE A 177 -10.67 1.91 8.11
CA PHE A 177 -10.46 0.83 7.15
C PHE A 177 -10.91 1.29 5.78
N THR A 178 -10.01 1.21 4.77
CA THR A 178 -10.25 1.81 3.45
C THR A 178 -10.19 0.78 2.32
N PRO A 179 -11.13 -0.19 2.28
CA PRO A 179 -11.20 -1.18 1.22
C PRO A 179 -11.81 -0.60 -0.07
N ASN A 180 -11.52 -1.23 -1.21
CA ASN A 180 -12.36 -1.13 -2.41
C ASN A 180 -13.52 -2.16 -2.34
N GLU A 181 -14.37 -2.24 -3.39
CA GLU A 181 -15.51 -3.15 -3.44
C GLU A 181 -15.08 -4.62 -3.29
N THR A 182 -14.03 -5.02 -3.99
CA THR A 182 -13.52 -6.42 -3.97
C THR A 182 -12.92 -6.78 -2.61
N GLU A 183 -12.18 -5.86 -2.02
CA GLU A 183 -11.60 -6.05 -0.68
C GLU A 183 -12.68 -6.10 0.39
N ALA A 184 -13.68 -5.23 0.29
CA ALA A 184 -14.83 -5.25 1.21
C ALA A 184 -15.64 -6.56 1.08
N GLU A 185 -15.89 -7.03 -0.14
CA GLU A 185 -16.50 -8.34 -0.41
C GLU A 185 -15.69 -9.47 0.20
N PHE A 186 -14.36 -9.46 0.08
CA PHE A 186 -13.49 -10.48 0.68
C PHE A 186 -13.70 -10.65 2.19
N TYR A 187 -13.83 -9.53 2.92
CA TYR A 187 -13.99 -9.58 4.38
C TYR A 187 -15.44 -9.82 4.82
N THR A 188 -16.40 -9.37 4.04
CA THR A 188 -17.82 -9.39 4.44
C THR A 188 -18.63 -10.48 3.77
N GLY A 189 -18.19 -10.97 2.61
CA GLY A 189 -18.96 -11.87 1.74
C GLY A 189 -20.12 -11.15 1.03
N ILE A 190 -20.19 -9.81 1.10
CA ILE A 190 -21.23 -9.01 0.48
C ILE A 190 -20.68 -8.36 -0.78
N LYS A 191 -21.19 -8.75 -1.95
CA LYS A 191 -20.85 -8.13 -3.23
C LYS A 191 -21.50 -6.76 -3.31
N ILE A 192 -20.70 -5.75 -3.64
CA ILE A 192 -21.15 -4.35 -3.67
C ILE A 192 -21.54 -3.98 -5.10
N ASN A 193 -22.85 -3.87 -5.36
CA ASN A 193 -23.42 -3.39 -6.62
C ASN A 193 -24.21 -2.07 -6.43
N SER A 194 -24.60 -1.75 -5.20
CA SER A 194 -25.42 -0.60 -4.83
C SER A 194 -24.90 0.07 -3.55
N GLU A 195 -25.40 1.28 -3.27
CA GLU A 195 -25.12 1.98 -2.00
C GLU A 195 -25.62 1.19 -0.78
N ASN A 196 -26.77 0.50 -0.90
CA ASN A 196 -27.28 -0.35 0.18
C ASN A 196 -26.35 -1.52 0.50
N ASP A 197 -25.71 -2.12 -0.52
CA ASP A 197 -24.72 -3.16 -0.31
C ASP A 197 -23.47 -2.61 0.38
N ALA A 198 -23.01 -1.42 -0.03
CA ALA A 198 -21.90 -0.74 0.62
C ALA A 198 -22.19 -0.45 2.09
N LYS A 199 -23.40 0.02 2.40
CA LYS A 199 -23.89 0.25 3.76
C LYS A 199 -23.93 -1.03 4.59
N ALA A 200 -24.44 -2.13 4.03
CA ALA A 200 -24.48 -3.43 4.69
C ALA A 200 -23.08 -3.99 4.94
N SER A 201 -22.18 -3.86 3.96
CA SER A 201 -20.78 -4.26 4.07
C SER A 201 -20.06 -3.46 5.16
N ALA A 202 -20.19 -2.12 5.17
CA ALA A 202 -19.60 -1.26 6.19
C ALA A 202 -20.11 -1.61 7.59
N LYS A 203 -21.41 -1.84 7.77
CA LYS A 203 -21.97 -2.28 9.05
C LYS A 203 -21.31 -3.58 9.54
N LYS A 204 -21.16 -4.57 8.68
CA LYS A 204 -20.51 -5.84 9.03
C LYS A 204 -19.04 -5.65 9.42
N LEU A 205 -18.31 -4.78 8.74
CA LEU A 205 -16.93 -4.44 9.09
C LEU A 205 -16.83 -3.75 10.46
N ILE A 206 -17.76 -2.86 10.79
CA ILE A 206 -17.85 -2.23 12.10
C ILE A 206 -18.14 -3.28 13.19
N GLU A 207 -19.05 -4.23 12.95
CA GLU A 207 -19.34 -5.34 13.87
C GLU A 207 -18.12 -6.24 14.12
N MET A 208 -17.14 -6.29 13.18
CA MET A 208 -15.87 -6.99 13.36
C MET A 208 -14.89 -6.22 14.29
N GLY A 209 -15.17 -4.97 14.64
CA GLY A 209 -14.39 -4.16 15.57
C GLY A 209 -13.69 -2.94 14.97
N ILE A 210 -13.89 -2.65 13.69
CA ILE A 210 -13.38 -1.46 13.01
C ILE A 210 -14.22 -0.25 13.45
N LYS A 211 -13.59 0.91 13.67
CA LYS A 211 -14.35 2.08 14.13
C LYS A 211 -15.03 2.83 12.99
N LYS A 212 -14.36 2.99 11.85
CA LYS A 212 -14.84 3.75 10.70
C LYS A 212 -14.44 3.07 9.41
N VAL A 213 -15.32 3.09 8.41
CA VAL A 213 -15.11 2.42 7.12
C VAL A 213 -15.27 3.43 6.00
N ILE A 214 -14.32 3.40 5.04
CA ILE A 214 -14.39 4.16 3.79
C ILE A 214 -14.25 3.17 2.65
N ILE A 215 -15.34 2.86 1.96
CA ILE A 215 -15.30 1.96 0.81
C ILE A 215 -15.15 2.79 -0.46
N THR A 216 -14.08 2.58 -1.21
CA THR A 216 -13.90 3.23 -2.52
C THR A 216 -14.71 2.50 -3.58
N LEU A 217 -15.42 3.25 -4.45
CA LEU A 217 -16.39 2.74 -5.43
C LEU A 217 -16.02 3.15 -6.87
N GLY A 218 -14.72 3.29 -7.15
CA GLY A 218 -14.23 3.71 -8.45
C GLY A 218 -14.80 5.06 -8.89
N GLU A 219 -15.36 5.14 -10.08
CA GLU A 219 -15.96 6.35 -10.63
C GLU A 219 -17.19 6.85 -9.86
N LYS A 220 -17.82 5.99 -9.05
CA LYS A 220 -18.97 6.34 -8.20
C LYS A 220 -18.55 7.08 -6.91
N GLY A 221 -17.26 7.29 -6.70
CA GLY A 221 -16.74 7.97 -5.51
C GLY A 221 -16.47 7.03 -4.33
N LEU A 222 -17.01 7.32 -3.16
CA LEU A 222 -16.80 6.52 -1.95
C LEU A 222 -18.06 6.50 -1.05
N PHE A 223 -18.14 5.45 -0.23
CA PHE A 223 -19.08 5.34 0.88
C PHE A 223 -18.32 5.50 2.21
N TYR A 224 -18.83 6.33 3.12
CA TYR A 224 -18.26 6.54 4.45
C TYR A 224 -19.29 6.20 5.54
N SER A 225 -18.83 5.50 6.58
CA SER A 225 -19.65 5.10 7.74
C SER A 225 -18.84 5.25 9.03
#